data_31a6952d002bd24093cde8b652a1172c
#
_entry.id   31a6952d002bd24093cde8b652a1172c
#
_cell.length_a   1.000
_cell.length_b   1.000
_cell.length_c   1.000
_cell.angle_alpha   90.00
_cell.angle_beta   90.00
_cell.angle_gamma   90.00
#
_symmetry.space_group_name_H-M   'P 1'
#
loop_
_entity.id
_entity.type
_entity.pdbx_description
1 polymer ?
#
loop_
_entity_poly.entity_id
_entity_poly.type
_entity_poly.pdbx_seq_one_letter_code
_entity_poly.pdbx_strand_id
1 'polypeptide(L)'
;MLDSGARGNDSQLRQLAGMRGLIANTAGKTIEIPIRANYREGLNILEYFISSRGARKGLADTALRTADSGYLTRRLVDVSQDVIIHDEDCHCHDGVYVYDIDDGHRVIEDLSERLTGRYLLETLVDAQTGEVVMDCNTMMSEEDGKRVADYVRAHTPAGERAQIKIRSLLTCEAEHGVCIKCYGSNLATGDPVTVGEAVGIIAAQSIGEPGTQLTMRTFHTGGVASQADITQGLPRVEELFEARKPKTLAIISEIDGVVSLEKVKNSQYVVVRNKEEGEERSYLITYGLHVCVEDGQHIKKGDDITEGSRNPHDILAVLGVEAVHDYLIKEVQRTYRGQGVDINDKHIEVIVRQMMRKTKVVEEGDTQLLPGTTVDAREILEANNRIHELERETGEKLREATGTTMLLGITKASLATDSFMSAASFQETTRVLTDAAIKGKTDHLMGLKENVIIGKLLPSGTGMKCYSDVEIYSTGSEEETLPLGETD
;
A
#
# COMPACT_ATOMS: atom_id res chain seq x y z
N MET A 1 27.58 3.74 -20.53
CA MET A 1 27.19 4.22 -19.19
C MET A 1 25.69 4.42 -19.09
N LEU A 2 25.07 5.06 -20.08
CA LEU A 2 23.63 5.22 -20.17
C LEU A 2 22.95 3.86 -20.38
N ASP A 3 23.30 3.14 -21.45
CA ASP A 3 22.72 1.85 -21.83
C ASP A 3 22.93 0.76 -20.76
N SER A 4 23.99 0.86 -19.97
CA SER A 4 24.27 -0.06 -18.85
C SER A 4 23.50 0.32 -17.56
N GLY A 5 22.74 1.44 -17.55
CA GLY A 5 22.04 1.93 -16.37
C GLY A 5 22.94 2.48 -15.25
N ALA A 6 24.27 2.46 -15.41
CA ALA A 6 25.21 2.83 -14.37
C ALA A 6 25.15 4.32 -14.01
N ARG A 7 24.95 5.22 -14.98
CA ARG A 7 24.83 6.65 -14.75
C ARG A 7 24.23 7.40 -15.93
N GLY A 8 23.34 8.34 -15.63
CA GLY A 8 22.69 9.22 -16.61
C GLY A 8 21.33 8.72 -17.07
N ASN A 9 20.63 9.58 -17.79
CA ASN A 9 19.39 9.25 -18.49
C ASN A 9 19.35 9.96 -19.84
N ASP A 10 18.41 9.56 -20.71
CA ASP A 10 18.25 10.14 -22.06
C ASP A 10 18.05 11.65 -22.05
N SER A 11 17.34 12.18 -21.05
CA SER A 11 17.10 13.61 -20.89
C SER A 11 18.42 14.37 -20.66
N GLN A 12 19.31 13.83 -19.83
CA GLN A 12 20.61 14.43 -19.55
C GLN A 12 21.51 14.39 -20.81
N LEU A 13 21.51 13.26 -21.53
CA LEU A 13 22.25 13.12 -22.79
C LEU A 13 21.75 14.13 -23.84
N ARG A 14 20.43 14.32 -23.94
CA ARG A 14 19.80 15.28 -24.83
C ARG A 14 20.22 16.71 -24.49
N GLN A 15 20.31 17.08 -23.22
CA GLN A 15 20.76 18.40 -22.78
C GLN A 15 22.26 18.65 -23.03
N LEU A 16 23.07 17.58 -23.05
CA LEU A 16 24.51 17.70 -23.31
C LEU A 16 24.83 17.82 -24.80
N ALA A 17 24.15 17.05 -25.66
CA ALA A 17 24.51 16.91 -27.08
C ALA A 17 23.39 17.29 -28.07
N GLY A 18 22.16 17.42 -27.61
CA GLY A 18 21.00 17.77 -28.44
C GLY A 18 20.52 19.19 -28.19
N MET A 19 19.28 19.36 -27.80
CA MET A 19 18.66 20.64 -27.47
C MET A 19 18.14 20.60 -26.03
N ARG A 20 18.37 21.62 -25.24
CA ARG A 20 17.89 21.66 -23.86
C ARG A 20 16.36 21.76 -23.77
N GLY A 21 15.75 22.58 -24.63
CA GLY A 21 14.29 22.67 -24.76
C GLY A 21 13.64 23.72 -23.86
N LEU A 22 12.37 23.49 -23.55
CA LEU A 22 11.55 24.40 -22.74
C LEU A 22 11.83 24.18 -21.24
N ILE A 23 11.92 25.30 -20.51
CA ILE A 23 12.20 25.32 -19.07
C ILE A 23 11.02 25.97 -18.34
N ALA A 24 10.67 25.44 -17.18
CA ALA A 24 9.67 26.02 -16.32
C ALA A 24 10.18 27.26 -15.57
N ASN A 25 9.34 28.27 -15.44
CA ASN A 25 9.58 29.46 -14.62
C ASN A 25 9.51 29.06 -13.11
N THR A 26 9.91 29.99 -12.24
CA THR A 26 9.81 29.85 -10.79
C THR A 26 8.37 29.56 -10.30
N ALA A 27 7.34 30.01 -11.02
CA ALA A 27 5.92 29.72 -10.75
C ALA A 27 5.44 28.37 -11.31
N GLY A 28 6.30 27.58 -11.99
CA GLY A 28 5.92 26.30 -12.59
C GLY A 28 5.36 26.37 -14.01
N LYS A 29 5.15 27.60 -14.56
CA LYS A 29 4.70 27.76 -15.95
C LYS A 29 5.89 27.63 -16.90
N THR A 30 5.67 26.97 -18.04
CA THR A 30 6.65 26.85 -19.10
C THR A 30 6.97 28.24 -19.71
N ILE A 31 8.26 28.52 -19.91
CA ILE A 31 8.70 29.73 -20.61
C ILE A 31 8.57 29.46 -22.12
N GLU A 32 7.90 30.34 -22.83
CA GLU A 32 7.62 30.20 -24.27
C GLU A 32 8.88 30.16 -25.15
N ILE A 33 9.97 30.76 -24.67
CA ILE A 33 11.24 30.80 -25.40
C ILE A 33 12.05 29.53 -25.11
N PRO A 34 12.21 28.62 -26.10
CA PRO A 34 13.00 27.41 -25.93
C PRO A 34 14.49 27.68 -25.92
N ILE A 35 15.25 26.95 -25.12
CA ILE A 35 16.72 26.93 -25.18
C ILE A 35 17.11 25.95 -26.29
N ARG A 36 17.60 26.49 -27.41
CA ARG A 36 17.97 25.69 -28.59
C ARG A 36 19.40 25.15 -28.50
N ALA A 37 20.26 25.80 -27.77
CA ALA A 37 21.63 25.37 -27.55
C ALA A 37 21.72 24.22 -26.56
N ASN A 38 22.82 23.47 -26.62
CA ASN A 38 23.20 22.45 -25.67
C ASN A 38 24.38 22.90 -24.80
N TYR A 39 24.69 22.13 -23.77
CA TYR A 39 25.80 22.46 -22.87
C TYR A 39 27.18 22.37 -23.56
N ARG A 40 27.33 21.52 -24.59
CA ARG A 40 28.58 21.37 -25.34
C ARG A 40 28.89 22.60 -26.21
N GLU A 41 27.89 23.17 -26.83
CA GLU A 41 28.02 24.40 -27.67
C GLU A 41 28.13 25.67 -26.84
N GLY A 42 27.57 25.62 -25.63
CA GLY A 42 27.45 26.79 -24.77
C GLY A 42 26.12 27.54 -24.97
N LEU A 43 25.66 28.18 -23.91
CA LEU A 43 24.40 28.92 -23.89
C LEU A 43 24.62 30.39 -24.12
N ASN A 44 23.68 31.05 -24.81
CA ASN A 44 23.63 32.51 -24.89
C ASN A 44 23.32 33.10 -23.49
N ILE A 45 23.66 34.37 -23.26
CA ILE A 45 23.47 35.06 -21.97
C ILE A 45 22.02 34.93 -21.47
N LEU A 46 21.04 35.13 -22.36
CA LEU A 46 19.62 34.99 -22.02
C LEU A 46 19.25 33.55 -21.65
N GLU A 47 19.70 32.60 -22.47
CA GLU A 47 19.47 31.18 -22.24
C GLU A 47 20.14 30.71 -20.93
N TYR A 48 21.34 31.18 -20.66
CA TYR A 48 22.05 30.92 -19.40
C TYR A 48 21.30 31.45 -18.18
N PHE A 49 20.79 32.69 -18.27
CA PHE A 49 20.01 33.29 -17.18
C PHE A 49 18.73 32.52 -16.89
N ILE A 50 17.96 32.14 -17.91
CA ILE A 50 16.76 31.32 -17.78
C ILE A 50 17.13 29.98 -17.16
N SER A 51 18.19 29.33 -17.63
CA SER A 51 18.71 28.08 -17.14
C SER A 51 19.11 28.13 -15.67
N SER A 52 19.82 29.18 -15.25
CA SER A 52 20.28 29.33 -13.86
C SER A 52 19.12 29.54 -12.88
N ARG A 53 18.06 30.23 -13.31
CA ARG A 53 16.82 30.36 -12.51
C ARG A 53 16.12 29.03 -12.30
N GLY A 54 16.03 28.20 -13.34
CA GLY A 54 15.49 26.83 -13.25
C GLY A 54 16.31 25.94 -12.31
N ALA A 55 17.64 26.00 -12.43
CA ALA A 55 18.54 25.24 -11.54
C ALA A 55 18.41 25.70 -10.08
N ARG A 56 18.34 26.98 -9.80
CA ARG A 56 18.13 27.52 -8.44
C ARG A 56 16.80 27.06 -7.86
N LYS A 57 15.72 27.07 -8.66
CA LYS A 57 14.44 26.56 -8.24
C LYS A 57 14.55 25.07 -7.89
N GLY A 58 15.17 24.24 -8.74
CA GLY A 58 15.37 22.83 -8.50
C GLY A 58 16.09 22.55 -7.18
N LEU A 59 17.18 23.30 -6.88
CA LEU A 59 17.91 23.17 -5.60
C LEU A 59 17.04 23.55 -4.39
N ALA A 60 16.29 24.66 -4.48
CA ALA A 60 15.42 25.10 -3.40
C ALA A 60 14.25 24.08 -3.16
N ASP A 61 13.63 23.63 -4.23
CA ASP A 61 12.52 22.67 -4.15
C ASP A 61 12.99 21.31 -3.58
N THR A 62 14.20 20.87 -3.95
CA THR A 62 14.79 19.63 -3.37
C THR A 62 15.00 19.78 -1.85
N ALA A 63 15.56 20.90 -1.41
CA ALA A 63 15.79 21.16 0.01
C ALA A 63 14.48 21.21 0.82
N LEU A 64 13.42 21.82 0.29
CA LEU A 64 12.12 21.88 0.94
C LEU A 64 11.41 20.51 1.00
N ARG A 65 11.44 19.76 -0.11
CA ARG A 65 10.74 18.46 -0.19
C ARG A 65 11.43 17.34 0.58
N THR A 66 12.70 17.48 0.94
CA THR A 66 13.35 16.52 1.85
C THR A 66 12.62 16.43 3.17
N ALA A 67 12.10 17.56 3.68
CA ALA A 67 11.28 17.58 4.89
C ALA A 67 9.95 16.79 4.71
N ASP A 68 9.29 16.93 3.55
CA ASP A 68 8.04 16.24 3.25
C ASP A 68 8.25 14.72 3.18
N SER A 69 9.35 14.27 2.56
CA SER A 69 9.74 12.85 2.53
C SER A 69 10.03 12.31 3.92
N GLY A 70 10.75 13.06 4.76
CA GLY A 70 11.01 12.68 6.15
C GLY A 70 9.72 12.59 6.99
N TYR A 71 8.80 13.53 6.78
CA TYR A 71 7.50 13.50 7.44
C TYR A 71 6.61 12.33 6.99
N LEU A 72 6.62 11.99 5.69
CA LEU A 72 5.93 10.79 5.19
C LEU A 72 6.50 9.52 5.84
N THR A 73 7.83 9.37 5.86
CA THR A 73 8.49 8.21 6.48
C THR A 73 8.13 8.09 7.95
N ARG A 74 8.12 9.20 8.71
CA ARG A 74 7.68 9.19 10.10
C ARG A 74 6.26 8.67 10.25
N ARG A 75 5.30 9.15 9.45
CA ARG A 75 3.90 8.69 9.49
C ARG A 75 3.77 7.21 9.16
N LEU A 76 4.54 6.72 8.18
CA LEU A 76 4.57 5.29 7.83
C LEU A 76 5.10 4.44 8.97
N VAL A 77 6.18 4.86 9.64
CA VAL A 77 6.70 4.17 10.85
C VAL A 77 5.65 4.16 11.96
N ASP A 78 4.99 5.29 12.22
CA ASP A 78 4.00 5.39 13.29
C ASP A 78 2.78 4.47 13.07
N VAL A 79 2.38 4.22 11.81
CA VAL A 79 1.24 3.34 11.50
C VAL A 79 1.61 1.86 11.51
N SER A 80 2.87 1.51 11.22
CA SER A 80 3.29 0.12 11.02
C SER A 80 4.17 -0.46 12.12
N GLN A 81 4.48 0.30 13.15
CA GLN A 81 5.42 -0.08 14.22
C GLN A 81 4.99 -1.31 15.04
N ASP A 82 3.71 -1.61 15.07
CA ASP A 82 3.10 -2.75 15.77
C ASP A 82 3.10 -4.05 14.94
N VAL A 83 3.50 -3.97 13.66
CA VAL A 83 3.57 -5.13 12.78
C VAL A 83 4.90 -5.86 12.98
N ILE A 84 4.87 -6.90 13.80
CA ILE A 84 6.00 -7.77 14.14
C ILE A 84 5.59 -9.20 13.80
N ILE A 85 6.56 -10.05 13.47
CA ILE A 85 6.32 -11.48 13.28
C ILE A 85 6.19 -12.15 14.65
N HIS A 86 5.00 -12.71 14.94
CA HIS A 86 4.75 -13.40 16.22
C HIS A 86 4.60 -14.91 16.04
N ASP A 87 3.89 -15.33 15.01
CA ASP A 87 3.48 -16.71 14.80
C ASP A 87 4.23 -17.35 13.63
N GLU A 88 4.40 -18.67 13.66
CA GLU A 88 4.94 -19.42 12.53
C GLU A 88 3.89 -19.59 11.42
N ASP A 89 2.67 -19.97 11.78
CA ASP A 89 1.57 -20.18 10.83
C ASP A 89 0.22 -19.81 11.46
N CYS A 90 -0.53 -18.96 10.80
CA CYS A 90 -1.88 -18.57 11.21
C CYS A 90 -2.98 -19.51 10.68
N HIS A 91 -2.62 -20.51 9.84
CA HIS A 91 -3.56 -21.44 9.21
C HIS A 91 -4.71 -20.77 8.44
N CYS A 92 -4.46 -19.57 7.86
CA CYS A 92 -5.48 -18.87 7.09
C CYS A 92 -5.96 -19.69 5.89
N HIS A 93 -7.26 -19.62 5.62
CA HIS A 93 -7.92 -20.30 4.50
C HIS A 93 -8.09 -19.39 3.28
N ASP A 94 -7.90 -18.08 3.46
CA ASP A 94 -8.01 -17.09 2.40
C ASP A 94 -6.66 -16.60 1.93
N GLY A 95 -6.58 -16.27 0.64
CA GLY A 95 -5.39 -15.73 0.00
C GLY A 95 -5.76 -14.65 -1.01
N VAL A 96 -4.75 -13.99 -1.54
CA VAL A 96 -4.89 -12.92 -2.52
C VAL A 96 -4.52 -13.44 -3.91
N TYR A 97 -5.29 -13.06 -4.91
CA TYR A 97 -4.96 -13.32 -6.31
C TYR A 97 -3.86 -12.38 -6.79
N VAL A 98 -2.80 -12.96 -7.33
CA VAL A 98 -1.68 -12.21 -7.89
C VAL A 98 -1.60 -12.47 -9.39
N TYR A 99 -1.34 -11.41 -10.14
CA TYR A 99 -1.26 -11.37 -11.59
C TYR A 99 -0.21 -10.34 -12.04
N ASP A 100 0.12 -10.33 -13.34
CA ASP A 100 1.00 -9.32 -13.91
C ASP A 100 0.40 -7.91 -13.79
N ILE A 101 1.11 -6.97 -13.19
CA ILE A 101 0.69 -5.58 -13.15
C ILE A 101 1.10 -4.92 -14.45
N ASP A 102 0.12 -4.53 -15.26
CA ASP A 102 0.30 -3.84 -16.54
C ASP A 102 -0.36 -2.44 -16.54
N ASP A 103 0.09 -1.60 -17.44
CA ASP A 103 -0.49 -0.29 -17.74
C ASP A 103 -1.12 -0.26 -19.16
N GLY A 104 -1.50 -1.43 -19.69
CA GLY A 104 -2.07 -1.60 -21.04
C GLY A 104 -1.00 -1.60 -22.17
N HIS A 105 0.17 -1.04 -21.94
CA HIS A 105 1.27 -0.98 -22.92
C HIS A 105 2.56 -1.64 -22.45
N ARG A 106 2.76 -1.71 -21.14
CA ARG A 106 3.98 -2.25 -20.51
C ARG A 106 3.61 -3.04 -19.27
N VAL A 107 4.28 -4.17 -19.08
CA VAL A 107 4.26 -4.86 -17.78
C VAL A 107 5.08 -4.01 -16.81
N ILE A 108 4.44 -3.57 -15.73
CA ILE A 108 5.08 -2.81 -14.65
C ILE A 108 5.81 -3.78 -13.73
N GLU A 109 5.14 -4.88 -13.36
CA GLU A 109 5.69 -5.91 -12.50
C GLU A 109 5.27 -7.29 -12.99
N ASP A 110 6.25 -8.17 -13.16
CA ASP A 110 6.02 -9.52 -13.65
C ASP A 110 5.50 -10.44 -12.54
N LEU A 111 4.64 -11.39 -12.89
CA LEU A 111 4.09 -12.36 -11.96
C LEU A 111 5.19 -13.14 -11.24
N SER A 112 6.29 -13.49 -11.92
CA SER A 112 7.42 -14.20 -11.31
C SER A 112 8.08 -13.42 -10.18
N GLU A 113 8.22 -12.10 -10.30
CA GLU A 113 8.78 -11.22 -9.25
C GLU A 113 7.86 -11.19 -8.03
N ARG A 114 6.55 -11.09 -8.24
CA ARG A 114 5.54 -11.05 -7.19
C ARG A 114 5.41 -12.38 -6.44
N LEU A 115 5.69 -13.52 -7.09
CA LEU A 115 5.66 -14.85 -6.50
C LEU A 115 6.91 -15.15 -5.67
N THR A 116 8.05 -14.56 -6.02
CA THR A 116 9.32 -14.82 -5.36
C THR A 116 9.26 -14.52 -3.86
N GLY A 117 9.67 -15.49 -3.04
CA GLY A 117 9.68 -15.37 -1.58
C GLY A 117 8.31 -15.42 -0.91
N ARG A 118 7.29 -15.94 -1.59
CA ARG A 118 5.92 -16.14 -1.07
C ARG A 118 5.61 -17.62 -0.93
N TYR A 119 4.51 -17.92 -0.24
CA TYR A 119 3.92 -19.24 -0.13
C TYR A 119 2.61 -19.29 -0.91
N LEU A 120 2.36 -20.43 -1.59
CA LEU A 120 1.05 -20.68 -2.18
C LEU A 120 0.02 -20.94 -1.09
N LEU A 121 -1.25 -20.63 -1.36
CA LEU A 121 -2.35 -21.01 -0.48
C LEU A 121 -2.64 -22.51 -0.58
N GLU A 122 -2.66 -23.03 -1.82
CA GLU A 122 -2.93 -24.43 -2.15
C GLU A 122 -1.79 -25.02 -2.95
N THR A 123 -1.57 -26.32 -2.82
CA THR A 123 -0.56 -27.04 -3.60
C THR A 123 -0.95 -27.04 -5.07
N LEU A 124 -0.06 -26.55 -5.91
CA LEU A 124 -0.27 -26.54 -7.36
C LEU A 124 0.10 -27.90 -7.96
N VAL A 125 -0.91 -28.58 -8.49
CA VAL A 125 -0.75 -29.90 -9.13
C VAL A 125 -1.07 -29.75 -10.61
N ASP A 126 -0.23 -30.33 -11.46
CA ASP A 126 -0.49 -30.37 -12.89
C ASP A 126 -1.69 -31.29 -13.20
N ALA A 127 -2.71 -30.69 -13.82
CA ALA A 127 -3.96 -31.39 -14.16
C ALA A 127 -3.77 -32.54 -15.18
N GLN A 128 -2.67 -32.52 -15.96
CA GLN A 128 -2.42 -33.51 -17.01
C GLN A 128 -1.54 -34.67 -16.49
N THR A 129 -0.50 -34.36 -15.75
CA THR A 129 0.48 -35.37 -15.28
C THR A 129 0.22 -35.84 -13.87
N GLY A 130 -0.53 -35.08 -13.05
CA GLY A 130 -0.74 -35.33 -11.64
C GLY A 130 0.50 -35.08 -10.77
N GLU A 131 1.56 -34.50 -11.34
CA GLU A 131 2.76 -34.15 -10.60
C GLU A 131 2.57 -32.84 -9.85
N VAL A 132 3.18 -32.76 -8.65
CA VAL A 132 3.17 -31.52 -7.85
C VAL A 132 4.16 -30.54 -8.46
N VAL A 133 3.65 -29.44 -9.00
CA VAL A 133 4.47 -28.34 -9.56
C VAL A 133 5.09 -27.53 -8.42
N MET A 134 4.31 -27.21 -7.38
CA MET A 134 4.76 -26.47 -6.21
C MET A 134 3.89 -26.81 -4.98
N ASP A 135 4.52 -27.05 -3.84
CA ASP A 135 3.84 -27.32 -2.57
C ASP A 135 3.53 -26.00 -1.82
N CYS A 136 2.36 -25.94 -1.19
CA CYS A 136 1.91 -24.80 -0.39
C CYS A 136 2.78 -24.53 0.86
N ASN A 137 3.50 -25.55 1.37
CA ASN A 137 4.38 -25.41 2.53
C ASN A 137 5.82 -25.00 2.20
N THR A 138 6.15 -24.86 0.93
CA THR A 138 7.50 -24.49 0.48
C THR A 138 7.51 -23.04 0.01
N MET A 139 8.49 -22.28 0.48
CA MET A 139 8.71 -20.90 0.02
C MET A 139 9.26 -20.92 -1.41
N MET A 140 8.67 -20.12 -2.29
CA MET A 140 9.08 -20.03 -3.69
C MET A 140 10.42 -19.29 -3.81
N SER A 141 11.40 -19.94 -4.41
CA SER A 141 12.64 -19.30 -4.88
C SER A 141 12.38 -18.49 -6.17
N GLU A 142 13.37 -17.75 -6.66
CA GLU A 142 13.26 -17.02 -7.93
C GLU A 142 13.05 -17.98 -9.11
N GLU A 143 13.69 -19.15 -9.10
CA GLU A 143 13.53 -20.17 -10.14
C GLU A 143 12.13 -20.81 -10.09
N ASP A 144 11.64 -21.10 -8.88
CA ASP A 144 10.30 -21.64 -8.68
C ASP A 144 9.22 -20.63 -9.10
N GLY A 145 9.40 -19.35 -8.77
CA GLY A 145 8.51 -18.27 -9.18
C GLY A 145 8.38 -18.17 -10.70
N LYS A 146 9.48 -18.25 -11.43
CA LYS A 146 9.48 -18.28 -12.90
C LYS A 146 8.75 -19.52 -13.43
N ARG A 147 9.07 -20.70 -12.88
CA ARG A 147 8.44 -21.97 -13.30
C ARG A 147 6.92 -21.96 -13.07
N VAL A 148 6.47 -21.47 -11.91
CA VAL A 148 5.05 -21.35 -11.58
C VAL A 148 4.36 -20.30 -12.47
N ALA A 149 4.97 -19.15 -12.71
CA ALA A 149 4.43 -18.12 -13.59
C ALA A 149 4.25 -18.62 -15.02
N ASP A 150 5.25 -19.31 -15.58
CA ASP A 150 5.20 -19.89 -16.91
C ASP A 150 4.13 -20.99 -17.01
N TYR A 151 4.00 -21.83 -15.97
CA TYR A 151 2.95 -22.84 -15.88
C TYR A 151 1.56 -22.21 -15.89
N VAL A 152 1.32 -21.20 -15.06
CA VAL A 152 0.02 -20.52 -14.96
C VAL A 152 -0.32 -19.85 -16.30
N ARG A 153 0.63 -19.15 -16.93
CA ARG A 153 0.42 -18.52 -18.25
C ARG A 153 0.10 -19.54 -19.35
N ALA A 154 0.73 -20.72 -19.31
CA ALA A 154 0.49 -21.79 -20.31
C ALA A 154 -0.90 -22.42 -20.17
N HIS A 155 -1.46 -22.47 -18.95
CA HIS A 155 -2.75 -23.12 -18.68
C HIS A 155 -3.92 -22.13 -18.56
N THR A 156 -3.68 -20.82 -18.63
CA THR A 156 -4.73 -19.81 -18.63
C THR A 156 -5.37 -19.70 -20.00
N PRO A 157 -6.72 -19.73 -20.12
CA PRO A 157 -7.41 -19.56 -21.40
C PRO A 157 -7.08 -18.22 -22.07
N ALA A 158 -7.03 -18.22 -23.40
CA ALA A 158 -6.77 -17.00 -24.16
C ALA A 158 -7.86 -15.95 -23.90
N GLY A 159 -7.46 -14.79 -23.35
CA GLY A 159 -8.37 -13.68 -23.02
C GLY A 159 -8.62 -13.51 -21.52
N GLU A 160 -8.21 -14.45 -20.70
CA GLU A 160 -8.22 -14.31 -19.24
C GLU A 160 -6.85 -13.92 -18.71
N ARG A 161 -6.81 -13.27 -17.53
CA ARG A 161 -5.54 -12.93 -16.87
C ARG A 161 -4.97 -14.14 -16.16
N ALA A 162 -3.69 -14.41 -16.38
CA ALA A 162 -2.94 -15.40 -15.62
C ALA A 162 -2.86 -14.94 -14.15
N GLN A 163 -3.51 -15.68 -13.25
CA GLN A 163 -3.57 -15.35 -11.83
C GLN A 163 -3.43 -16.59 -10.96
N ILE A 164 -2.86 -16.44 -9.79
CA ILE A 164 -2.69 -17.51 -8.81
C ILE A 164 -2.94 -16.99 -7.41
N LYS A 165 -3.53 -17.81 -6.55
CA LYS A 165 -3.85 -17.47 -5.18
C LYS A 165 -2.66 -17.76 -4.27
N ILE A 166 -2.15 -16.74 -3.59
CA ILE A 166 -1.03 -16.82 -2.66
C ILE A 166 -1.42 -16.40 -1.26
N ARG A 167 -0.63 -16.80 -0.28
CA ARG A 167 -0.73 -16.27 1.08
C ARG A 167 -0.17 -14.87 1.12
N SER A 168 -0.92 -13.94 1.71
CA SER A 168 -0.52 -12.54 1.84
C SER A 168 -0.73 -12.02 3.26
N LEU A 169 -0.06 -10.91 3.55
CA LEU A 169 -0.24 -10.14 4.77
C LEU A 169 -1.66 -9.60 4.92
N LEU A 170 -2.33 -9.33 3.80
CA LEU A 170 -3.68 -8.74 3.76
C LEU A 170 -4.75 -9.66 4.35
N THR A 171 -4.58 -10.98 4.16
CA THR A 171 -5.50 -12.03 4.64
C THR A 171 -4.98 -12.79 5.85
N CYS A 172 -3.89 -12.31 6.48
CA CYS A 172 -3.29 -12.98 7.63
C CYS A 172 -4.19 -12.90 8.86
N GLU A 173 -4.56 -14.05 9.43
CA GLU A 173 -5.42 -14.20 10.61
C GLU A 173 -4.64 -14.26 11.94
N ALA A 174 -3.32 -14.01 11.93
CA ALA A 174 -2.49 -13.99 13.13
C ALA A 174 -3.06 -13.05 14.22
N GLU A 175 -3.01 -13.47 15.47
CA GLU A 175 -3.61 -12.73 16.59
C GLU A 175 -2.98 -11.35 16.79
N HIS A 176 -1.68 -11.30 16.78
CA HIS A 176 -0.92 -10.06 16.82
C HIS A 176 0.10 -10.04 15.69
N GLY A 177 0.31 -8.90 15.06
CA GLY A 177 1.26 -8.78 13.97
C GLY A 177 0.90 -9.62 12.75
N VAL A 178 1.84 -10.45 12.28
CA VAL A 178 1.73 -11.34 11.11
C VAL A 178 2.51 -12.63 11.33
N CYS A 179 2.17 -13.69 10.61
CA CYS A 179 2.89 -14.97 10.67
C CYS A 179 3.99 -15.08 9.60
N ILE A 180 4.93 -16.00 9.81
CA ILE A 180 6.05 -16.27 8.90
C ILE A 180 5.56 -16.62 7.50
N LYS A 181 4.62 -17.57 7.38
CA LYS A 181 4.15 -18.04 6.06
C LYS A 181 3.43 -16.98 5.25
N CYS A 182 2.66 -16.08 5.88
CA CYS A 182 1.97 -14.98 5.17
C CYS A 182 2.95 -13.88 4.74
N TYR A 183 4.02 -13.66 5.49
CA TYR A 183 5.08 -12.72 5.08
C TYR A 183 6.04 -13.34 4.07
N GLY A 184 6.50 -14.58 4.31
CA GLY A 184 7.44 -15.30 3.46
C GLY A 184 8.90 -14.96 3.71
N SER A 185 9.65 -14.64 2.64
CA SER A 185 11.09 -14.39 2.73
C SER A 185 11.45 -13.06 3.35
N ASN A 186 12.55 -13.05 4.10
CA ASN A 186 13.29 -11.84 4.42
C ASN A 186 14.02 -11.36 3.14
N LEU A 187 13.77 -10.12 2.73
CA LEU A 187 14.30 -9.58 1.47
C LEU A 187 15.81 -9.28 1.51
N ALA A 188 16.42 -9.25 2.69
CA ALA A 188 17.86 -9.02 2.83
C ALA A 188 18.68 -10.31 2.69
N THR A 189 18.19 -11.43 3.24
CA THR A 189 18.91 -12.72 3.26
C THR A 189 18.37 -13.72 2.24
N GLY A 190 17.09 -13.58 1.81
CA GLY A 190 16.41 -14.55 0.95
C GLY A 190 15.82 -15.74 1.71
N ASP A 191 16.15 -15.91 3.00
CA ASP A 191 15.63 -16.98 3.84
C ASP A 191 14.22 -16.67 4.36
N PRO A 192 13.46 -17.65 4.89
CA PRO A 192 12.22 -17.36 5.60
C PRO A 192 12.45 -16.39 6.76
N VAL A 193 11.51 -15.47 6.95
CA VAL A 193 11.58 -14.51 8.06
C VAL A 193 11.53 -15.22 9.40
N THR A 194 12.18 -14.68 10.42
CA THR A 194 12.21 -15.23 11.78
C THR A 194 11.19 -14.56 12.69
N VAL A 195 10.72 -15.28 13.71
CA VAL A 195 9.85 -14.72 14.74
C VAL A 195 10.59 -13.60 15.47
N GLY A 196 9.89 -12.49 15.73
CA GLY A 196 10.46 -11.30 16.37
C GLY A 196 10.98 -10.24 15.41
N GLU A 197 10.91 -10.44 14.11
CA GLU A 197 11.34 -9.43 13.14
C GLU A 197 10.30 -8.33 12.99
N ALA A 198 10.75 -7.06 13.11
CA ALA A 198 9.89 -5.88 13.02
C ALA A 198 9.68 -5.46 11.55
N VAL A 199 8.90 -6.23 10.82
CA VAL A 199 8.67 -6.05 9.37
C VAL A 199 7.95 -4.75 9.02
N GLY A 200 7.18 -4.19 9.95
CA GLY A 200 6.49 -2.92 9.75
C GLY A 200 7.46 -1.74 9.63
N ILE A 201 8.49 -1.69 10.48
CA ILE A 201 9.52 -0.64 10.40
C ILE A 201 10.34 -0.79 9.12
N ILE A 202 10.70 -2.03 8.75
CA ILE A 202 11.42 -2.32 7.50
C ILE A 202 10.59 -1.83 6.31
N ALA A 203 9.30 -2.10 6.29
CA ALA A 203 8.40 -1.64 5.22
C ALA A 203 8.36 -0.11 5.13
N ALA A 204 8.17 0.57 6.26
CA ALA A 204 8.12 2.04 6.30
C ALA A 204 9.43 2.69 5.83
N GLN A 205 10.57 2.13 6.23
CA GLN A 205 11.89 2.60 5.81
C GLN A 205 12.16 2.34 4.33
N SER A 206 11.78 1.16 3.82
CA SER A 206 11.94 0.80 2.40
C SER A 206 11.09 1.65 1.45
N ILE A 207 9.91 2.10 1.90
CA ILE A 207 9.06 3.04 1.16
C ILE A 207 9.59 4.48 1.30
N GLY A 208 10.10 4.85 2.48
CA GLY A 208 10.52 6.22 2.80
C GLY A 208 11.90 6.60 2.23
N GLU A 209 12.86 5.67 2.21
CA GLU A 209 14.22 5.93 1.70
C GLU A 209 14.20 6.49 0.27
N PRO A 210 13.58 5.82 -0.72
CA PRO A 210 13.56 6.35 -2.07
C PRO A 210 12.68 7.59 -2.24
N GLY A 211 11.85 7.93 -1.26
CA GLY A 211 11.03 9.15 -1.28
C GLY A 211 11.86 10.43 -1.48
N THR A 212 13.04 10.51 -0.89
CA THR A 212 13.97 11.62 -1.09
C THR A 212 14.49 11.66 -2.54
N GLN A 213 14.78 10.50 -3.14
CA GLN A 213 15.20 10.39 -4.54
C GLN A 213 14.08 10.78 -5.51
N LEU A 214 12.83 10.42 -5.21
CA LEU A 214 11.65 10.84 -5.97
C LEU A 214 11.53 12.38 -6.03
N THR A 215 11.83 13.06 -4.93
CA THR A 215 11.81 14.54 -4.89
C THR A 215 12.90 15.17 -5.76
N MET A 216 14.06 14.54 -5.87
CA MET A 216 15.19 15.05 -6.66
C MET A 216 14.98 14.85 -8.17
N ARG A 217 14.36 13.73 -8.59
CA ARG A 217 14.25 13.38 -10.03
C ARG A 217 13.19 14.16 -10.79
N THR A 218 12.09 14.61 -10.15
CA THR A 218 11.01 15.37 -10.80
C THR A 218 11.44 16.71 -11.41
N PHE A 219 12.60 17.24 -11.06
CA PHE A 219 13.13 18.52 -11.57
C PHE A 219 14.21 18.40 -12.65
N HIS A 220 14.76 17.20 -12.84
CA HIS A 220 15.81 17.00 -13.85
C HIS A 220 15.28 16.72 -15.26
N THR A 221 14.00 16.45 -15.41
CA THR A 221 13.31 16.37 -16.69
C THR A 221 12.98 17.76 -17.17
N GLY A 222 13.90 18.42 -17.87
CA GLY A 222 13.71 19.72 -18.50
C GLY A 222 12.79 19.66 -19.73
N GLY A 223 11.66 18.97 -19.62
CA GLY A 223 10.62 18.88 -20.63
C GLY A 223 9.37 19.68 -20.27
N VAL A 224 8.44 19.79 -21.19
CA VAL A 224 7.10 20.35 -20.96
C VAL A 224 6.41 19.43 -19.95
N ALA A 225 6.30 19.88 -18.70
CA ALA A 225 5.52 19.17 -17.71
C ALA A 225 4.06 19.23 -18.15
N SER A 226 3.48 18.08 -18.46
CA SER A 226 2.04 17.96 -18.63
C SER A 226 1.36 18.21 -17.27
N GLN A 227 0.12 18.63 -17.28
CA GLN A 227 -0.62 18.90 -16.04
C GLN A 227 -0.74 17.62 -15.18
N ALA A 228 -0.66 16.45 -15.80
CA ALA A 228 -0.59 15.15 -15.15
C ALA A 228 0.75 14.92 -14.44
N ASP A 229 1.87 15.42 -14.95
CA ASP A 229 3.20 15.24 -14.37
C ASP A 229 3.42 16.01 -13.04
N ILE A 230 2.62 17.05 -12.77
CA ILE A 230 2.75 17.86 -11.54
C ILE A 230 2.29 17.08 -10.29
N THR A 231 1.40 16.12 -10.46
CA THR A 231 0.90 15.26 -9.38
C THR A 231 1.63 13.91 -9.27
N GLN A 232 2.60 13.65 -10.15
CA GLN A 232 3.41 12.44 -10.10
C GLN A 232 4.53 12.53 -9.04
N GLY A 233 4.93 11.38 -8.50
CA GLY A 233 5.97 11.28 -7.48
C GLY A 233 5.43 11.33 -6.06
N LEU A 234 6.22 11.90 -5.12
CA LEU A 234 5.93 11.89 -3.69
C LEU A 234 4.53 12.43 -3.32
N PRO A 235 4.02 13.54 -3.90
CA PRO A 235 2.67 14.02 -3.60
C PRO A 235 1.57 13.00 -3.94
N ARG A 236 1.74 12.20 -5.00
CA ARG A 236 0.79 11.13 -5.36
C ARG A 236 0.83 10.00 -4.37
N VAL A 237 2.02 9.58 -3.95
CA VAL A 237 2.20 8.55 -2.92
C VAL A 237 1.57 8.98 -1.60
N GLU A 238 1.78 10.25 -1.20
CA GLU A 238 1.13 10.82 -0.01
C GLU A 238 -0.40 10.83 -0.13
N GLU A 239 -0.94 11.21 -1.28
CA GLU A 239 -2.38 11.23 -1.56
C GLU A 239 -2.99 9.82 -1.44
N LEU A 240 -2.31 8.79 -1.98
CA LEU A 240 -2.75 7.40 -1.89
C LEU A 240 -2.73 6.87 -0.45
N PHE A 241 -1.62 7.05 0.28
CA PHE A 241 -1.51 6.58 1.66
C PHE A 241 -2.39 7.37 2.65
N GLU A 242 -2.69 8.63 2.38
CA GLU A 242 -3.67 9.39 3.18
C GLU A 242 -5.11 9.15 2.73
N ALA A 243 -5.33 8.33 1.69
CA ALA A 243 -6.64 8.07 1.09
C ALA A 243 -7.41 9.38 0.81
N ARG A 244 -6.70 10.42 0.32
CA ARG A 244 -7.30 11.72 -0.01
C ARG A 244 -8.06 11.64 -1.33
N LYS A 245 -9.12 12.41 -1.44
CA LYS A 245 -9.83 12.58 -2.69
C LYS A 245 -8.91 13.25 -3.73
N PRO A 246 -8.69 12.64 -4.92
CA PRO A 246 -7.82 13.20 -5.94
C PRO A 246 -8.32 14.52 -6.49
N LYS A 247 -7.41 15.36 -6.97
CA LYS A 247 -7.74 16.66 -7.59
C LYS A 247 -8.51 16.47 -8.90
N THR A 248 -8.07 15.52 -9.72
CA THR A 248 -8.75 15.08 -10.96
C THR A 248 -9.47 13.77 -10.66
N LEU A 249 -10.72 13.86 -10.22
CA LEU A 249 -11.50 12.70 -9.85
C LEU A 249 -12.08 12.03 -11.10
N ALA A 250 -11.80 10.73 -11.27
CA ALA A 250 -12.56 9.88 -12.18
C ALA A 250 -13.91 9.50 -11.54
N ILE A 251 -14.97 9.59 -12.31
CA ILE A 251 -16.28 9.09 -11.91
C ILE A 251 -16.35 7.63 -12.34
N ILE A 252 -16.67 6.74 -11.40
CA ILE A 252 -16.84 5.30 -11.64
C ILE A 252 -18.32 4.94 -11.64
N SER A 253 -18.70 3.89 -12.37
CA SER A 253 -20.06 3.38 -12.37
C SER A 253 -20.37 2.62 -11.09
N GLU A 254 -21.52 2.92 -10.45
CA GLU A 254 -22.00 2.19 -9.26
C GLU A 254 -22.78 0.93 -9.65
N ILE A 255 -23.30 0.87 -10.87
CA ILE A 255 -24.17 -0.22 -11.38
C ILE A 255 -23.69 -0.74 -12.72
N ASP A 256 -24.02 -1.99 -13.02
CA ASP A 256 -23.86 -2.57 -14.35
C ASP A 256 -24.96 -2.05 -15.28
N GLY A 257 -24.62 -1.72 -16.54
CA GLY A 257 -25.67 -1.29 -17.44
C GLY A 257 -25.20 -0.71 -18.77
N VAL A 258 -26.14 -0.19 -19.51
CA VAL A 258 -25.90 0.46 -20.80
C VAL A 258 -25.85 1.98 -20.59
N VAL A 259 -24.83 2.60 -21.16
CA VAL A 259 -24.59 4.04 -21.10
C VAL A 259 -25.52 4.78 -22.06
N SER A 260 -26.09 5.90 -21.62
CA SER A 260 -26.78 6.87 -22.45
C SER A 260 -26.25 8.28 -22.15
N LEU A 261 -25.85 9.01 -23.17
CA LEU A 261 -25.33 10.36 -23.05
C LEU A 261 -26.46 11.37 -23.23
N GLU A 262 -26.81 12.07 -22.16
CA GLU A 262 -27.87 13.08 -22.18
C GLU A 262 -27.27 14.48 -21.95
N LYS A 263 -27.70 15.46 -22.76
CA LYS A 263 -27.36 16.86 -22.57
C LYS A 263 -28.59 17.63 -22.11
N VAL A 264 -28.54 18.11 -20.86
CA VAL A 264 -29.61 18.94 -20.30
C VAL A 264 -29.10 20.36 -20.12
N LYS A 265 -29.61 21.28 -20.94
CA LYS A 265 -29.17 22.70 -21.00
C LYS A 265 -27.65 22.78 -21.32
N ASN A 266 -26.85 23.18 -20.35
CA ASN A 266 -25.38 23.35 -20.49
C ASN A 266 -24.57 22.27 -19.77
N SER A 267 -25.25 21.28 -19.15
CA SER A 267 -24.62 20.19 -18.41
C SER A 267 -24.74 18.89 -19.17
N GLN A 268 -23.67 18.12 -19.17
CA GLN A 268 -23.62 16.78 -19.76
C GLN A 268 -23.82 15.75 -18.64
N TYR A 269 -24.75 14.82 -18.87
CA TYR A 269 -25.03 13.71 -17.97
C TYR A 269 -24.72 12.40 -18.68
N VAL A 270 -24.14 11.48 -17.94
CA VAL A 270 -24.02 10.07 -18.32
C VAL A 270 -25.02 9.31 -17.50
N VAL A 271 -25.98 8.68 -18.14
CA VAL A 271 -27.01 7.87 -17.51
C VAL A 271 -26.69 6.41 -17.77
N VAL A 272 -26.57 5.63 -16.71
CA VAL A 272 -26.37 4.18 -16.78
C VAL A 272 -27.68 3.51 -16.39
N ARG A 273 -28.17 2.65 -17.27
CA ARG A 273 -29.43 1.91 -17.06
C ARG A 273 -29.17 0.43 -17.02
N ASN A 274 -29.51 -0.21 -15.92
CA ASN A 274 -29.56 -1.65 -15.81
C ASN A 274 -30.95 -2.14 -16.27
N LYS A 275 -30.99 -2.94 -17.33
CA LYS A 275 -32.25 -3.48 -17.87
C LYS A 275 -32.82 -4.63 -17.04
N GLU A 276 -31.97 -5.31 -16.26
CA GLU A 276 -32.37 -6.49 -15.48
C GLU A 276 -32.97 -6.10 -14.13
N GLU A 277 -32.37 -5.11 -13.45
CA GLU A 277 -32.80 -4.67 -12.12
C GLU A 277 -33.69 -3.42 -12.14
N GLY A 278 -33.77 -2.74 -13.30
CA GLY A 278 -34.56 -1.52 -13.45
C GLY A 278 -33.96 -0.29 -12.74
N GLU A 279 -32.71 -0.39 -12.30
CA GLU A 279 -32.01 0.73 -11.69
C GLU A 279 -31.44 1.68 -12.74
N GLU A 280 -31.55 2.98 -12.44
CA GLU A 280 -31.01 4.07 -13.26
C GLU A 280 -30.18 5.02 -12.38
N ARG A 281 -28.94 5.28 -12.81
CA ARG A 281 -28.05 6.25 -12.14
C ARG A 281 -27.58 7.30 -13.14
N SER A 282 -27.68 8.56 -12.76
CA SER A 282 -27.23 9.70 -13.56
C SER A 282 -26.02 10.36 -12.96
N TYR A 283 -24.96 10.52 -13.74
CA TYR A 283 -23.69 11.12 -13.33
C TYR A 283 -23.51 12.46 -14.04
N LEU A 284 -23.34 13.54 -13.26
CA LEU A 284 -23.07 14.87 -13.79
C LEU A 284 -21.59 14.98 -14.18
N ILE A 285 -21.31 15.28 -15.44
CA ILE A 285 -19.97 15.54 -15.93
C ILE A 285 -19.63 17.02 -15.77
N THR A 286 -18.60 17.30 -14.96
CA THR A 286 -18.10 18.66 -14.76
C THR A 286 -17.39 19.13 -16.02
N TYR A 287 -17.53 20.41 -16.36
CA TYR A 287 -16.90 21.02 -17.54
C TYR A 287 -15.38 20.81 -17.51
N GLY A 288 -14.81 20.31 -18.61
CA GLY A 288 -13.38 20.05 -18.77
C GLY A 288 -12.94 18.60 -18.49
N LEU A 289 -13.82 17.69 -18.07
CA LEU A 289 -13.54 16.27 -17.97
C LEU A 289 -13.84 15.57 -19.29
N HIS A 290 -12.92 14.71 -19.72
CA HIS A 290 -13.14 13.82 -20.87
C HIS A 290 -13.95 12.59 -20.44
N VAL A 291 -14.95 12.24 -21.26
CA VAL A 291 -15.77 11.03 -21.09
C VAL A 291 -15.08 9.90 -21.82
N CYS A 292 -14.84 8.78 -21.12
CA CYS A 292 -14.18 7.59 -21.67
C CYS A 292 -15.14 6.60 -22.30
N VAL A 293 -16.46 6.79 -22.12
CA VAL A 293 -17.49 5.85 -22.55
C VAL A 293 -18.27 6.39 -23.76
N GLU A 294 -18.69 5.48 -24.64
CA GLU A 294 -19.51 5.80 -25.80
C GLU A 294 -21.00 5.55 -25.53
N ASP A 295 -21.86 6.24 -26.27
CA ASP A 295 -23.31 6.05 -26.16
C ASP A 295 -23.72 4.65 -26.63
N GLY A 296 -24.46 3.92 -25.79
CA GLY A 296 -24.83 2.52 -26.03
C GLY A 296 -23.79 1.48 -25.58
N GLN A 297 -22.67 1.88 -25.05
CA GLN A 297 -21.66 0.96 -24.51
C GLN A 297 -22.16 0.25 -23.26
N HIS A 298 -21.88 -1.03 -23.13
CA HIS A 298 -22.13 -1.79 -21.92
C HIS A 298 -20.94 -1.65 -20.96
N ILE A 299 -21.18 -1.14 -19.76
CA ILE A 299 -20.18 -0.97 -18.71
C ILE A 299 -20.52 -1.83 -17.52
N LYS A 300 -19.47 -2.24 -16.80
CA LYS A 300 -19.57 -2.98 -15.53
C LYS A 300 -19.43 -2.03 -14.35
N LYS A 301 -19.94 -2.48 -13.23
CA LYS A 301 -19.72 -1.84 -11.92
C LYS A 301 -18.23 -1.64 -11.66
N GLY A 302 -17.84 -0.39 -11.39
CA GLY A 302 -16.44 0.00 -11.18
C GLY A 302 -15.66 0.45 -12.41
N ASP A 303 -16.27 0.43 -13.62
CA ASP A 303 -15.63 0.98 -14.81
C ASP A 303 -15.60 2.52 -14.77
N ASP A 304 -14.54 3.09 -15.38
CA ASP A 304 -14.35 4.54 -15.42
C ASP A 304 -15.28 5.19 -16.46
N ILE A 305 -16.08 6.13 -16.03
CA ILE A 305 -16.94 6.97 -16.89
C ILE A 305 -16.14 8.16 -17.42
N THR A 306 -15.28 8.74 -16.60
CA THR A 306 -14.44 9.90 -16.96
C THR A 306 -12.97 9.62 -16.72
N GLU A 307 -12.12 10.30 -17.48
CA GLU A 307 -10.67 10.26 -17.30
C GLU A 307 -10.27 10.89 -15.97
N GLY A 308 -9.34 10.26 -15.24
CA GLY A 308 -8.82 10.79 -13.97
C GLY A 308 -8.31 9.70 -13.03
N SER A 309 -8.03 10.10 -11.81
CA SER A 309 -7.63 9.18 -10.73
C SER A 309 -8.87 8.74 -9.94
N ARG A 310 -8.99 7.45 -9.67
CA ARG A 310 -10.09 6.90 -8.85
C ARG A 310 -9.94 7.32 -7.40
N ASN A 311 -11.06 7.53 -6.70
CA ASN A 311 -11.06 7.74 -5.27
C ASN A 311 -11.08 6.38 -4.54
N PRO A 312 -10.13 6.08 -3.65
CA PRO A 312 -10.10 4.80 -2.94
C PRO A 312 -11.37 4.51 -2.12
N HIS A 313 -12.03 5.54 -1.60
CA HIS A 313 -13.29 5.37 -0.85
C HIS A 313 -14.46 4.93 -1.74
N ASP A 314 -14.52 5.45 -2.97
CA ASP A 314 -15.57 5.06 -3.93
C ASP A 314 -15.34 3.62 -4.41
N ILE A 315 -14.07 3.22 -4.60
CA ILE A 315 -13.70 1.83 -4.92
C ILE A 315 -14.14 0.89 -3.78
N LEU A 316 -13.89 1.28 -2.52
CA LEU A 316 -14.32 0.48 -1.37
C LEU A 316 -15.84 0.29 -1.32
N ALA A 317 -16.60 1.35 -1.58
CA ALA A 317 -18.05 1.31 -1.55
C ALA A 317 -18.66 0.49 -2.71
N VAL A 318 -18.01 0.53 -3.88
CA VAL A 318 -18.53 -0.09 -5.13
C VAL A 318 -18.00 -1.51 -5.32
N LEU A 319 -16.68 -1.71 -5.24
CA LEU A 319 -16.01 -2.97 -5.59
C LEU A 319 -15.56 -3.79 -4.38
N GLY A 320 -15.52 -3.19 -3.18
CA GLY A 320 -15.10 -3.88 -1.96
C GLY A 320 -13.61 -3.77 -1.63
N VAL A 321 -13.20 -4.57 -0.62
CA VAL A 321 -11.88 -4.48 0.02
C VAL A 321 -10.74 -4.92 -0.90
N GLU A 322 -10.90 -6.05 -1.60
CA GLU A 322 -9.87 -6.61 -2.48
C GLU A 322 -9.48 -5.65 -3.60
N ALA A 323 -10.47 -5.01 -4.22
CA ALA A 323 -10.24 -4.04 -5.29
C ALA A 323 -9.47 -2.79 -4.81
N VAL A 324 -9.67 -2.38 -3.55
CA VAL A 324 -8.90 -1.27 -2.95
C VAL A 324 -7.45 -1.69 -2.73
N HIS A 325 -7.21 -2.91 -2.25
CA HIS A 325 -5.86 -3.46 -2.09
C HIS A 325 -5.09 -3.44 -3.41
N ASP A 326 -5.69 -4.02 -4.45
CA ASP A 326 -5.09 -4.06 -5.79
C ASP A 326 -4.84 -2.66 -6.37
N TYR A 327 -5.81 -1.77 -6.21
CA TYR A 327 -5.68 -0.39 -6.69
C TYR A 327 -4.53 0.35 -6.01
N LEU A 328 -4.43 0.28 -4.67
CA LEU A 328 -3.37 0.96 -3.93
C LEU A 328 -1.99 0.40 -4.26
N ILE A 329 -1.85 -0.93 -4.32
CA ILE A 329 -0.58 -1.58 -4.68
C ILE A 329 -0.18 -1.17 -6.11
N LYS A 330 -1.08 -1.29 -7.09
CA LYS A 330 -0.84 -0.94 -8.48
C LYS A 330 -0.39 0.52 -8.65
N GLU A 331 -1.11 1.47 -8.05
CA GLU A 331 -0.81 2.90 -8.18
C GLU A 331 0.49 3.31 -7.48
N VAL A 332 0.78 2.73 -6.31
CA VAL A 332 2.06 2.98 -5.63
C VAL A 332 3.21 2.40 -6.44
N GLN A 333 3.12 1.15 -6.90
CA GLN A 333 4.13 0.52 -7.77
C GLN A 333 4.35 1.32 -9.06
N ARG A 334 3.26 1.74 -9.72
CA ARG A 334 3.34 2.59 -10.91
C ARG A 334 4.13 3.87 -10.66
N THR A 335 3.91 4.50 -9.50
CA THR A 335 4.59 5.75 -9.13
C THR A 335 6.08 5.53 -8.88
N TYR A 336 6.47 4.48 -8.16
CA TYR A 336 7.87 4.19 -7.85
C TYR A 336 8.63 3.65 -9.06
N ARG A 337 8.10 2.66 -9.76
CA ARG A 337 8.73 2.09 -10.96
C ARG A 337 8.79 3.09 -12.12
N GLY A 338 7.82 3.99 -12.23
CA GLY A 338 7.90 5.12 -13.17
C GLY A 338 9.09 6.05 -12.93
N GLN A 339 9.65 6.06 -11.74
CA GLN A 339 10.87 6.77 -11.36
C GLN A 339 12.13 5.89 -11.36
N GLY A 340 12.00 4.61 -11.75
CA GLY A 340 13.09 3.63 -11.77
C GLY A 340 13.53 3.19 -10.38
N VAL A 341 12.59 3.08 -9.45
CA VAL A 341 12.78 2.55 -8.10
C VAL A 341 11.92 1.31 -7.95
N ASP A 342 12.55 0.19 -7.60
CA ASP A 342 11.87 -1.07 -7.36
C ASP A 342 11.62 -1.25 -5.86
N ILE A 343 10.35 -1.48 -5.49
CA ILE A 343 9.92 -1.75 -4.12
C ILE A 343 9.10 -3.04 -4.14
N ASN A 344 9.36 -3.94 -3.20
CA ASN A 344 8.59 -5.17 -3.10
C ASN A 344 7.17 -4.90 -2.58
N ASP A 345 6.16 -5.57 -3.15
CA ASP A 345 4.75 -5.46 -2.79
C ASP A 345 4.49 -5.67 -1.29
N LYS A 346 5.27 -6.55 -0.63
CA LYS A 346 5.14 -6.82 0.80
C LYS A 346 5.14 -5.56 1.66
N HIS A 347 6.01 -4.59 1.31
CA HIS A 347 6.11 -3.34 2.05
C HIS A 347 4.85 -2.49 1.91
N ILE A 348 4.26 -2.47 0.72
CA ILE A 348 3.02 -1.74 0.46
C ILE A 348 1.85 -2.45 1.14
N GLU A 349 1.79 -3.79 1.06
CA GLU A 349 0.75 -4.60 1.72
C GLU A 349 0.70 -4.37 3.24
N VAL A 350 1.86 -4.26 3.92
CA VAL A 350 1.91 -3.95 5.35
C VAL A 350 1.16 -2.65 5.67
N ILE A 351 1.43 -1.60 4.89
CA ILE A 351 0.80 -0.29 5.13
C ILE A 351 -0.69 -0.34 4.78
N VAL A 352 -1.06 -0.94 3.65
CA VAL A 352 -2.46 -1.06 3.22
C VAL A 352 -3.28 -1.87 4.23
N ARG A 353 -2.72 -2.96 4.79
CA ARG A 353 -3.34 -3.73 5.87
C ARG A 353 -3.67 -2.84 7.08
N GLN A 354 -2.72 -2.00 7.50
CA GLN A 354 -2.94 -1.10 8.64
C GLN A 354 -3.97 0.00 8.33
N MET A 355 -4.08 0.46 7.08
CA MET A 355 -5.10 1.42 6.66
C MET A 355 -6.52 0.86 6.73
N MET A 356 -6.70 -0.46 6.61
CA MET A 356 -8.00 -1.13 6.55
C MET A 356 -8.30 -2.00 7.79
N ARG A 357 -7.51 -1.87 8.83
CA ARG A 357 -7.63 -2.65 10.07
C ARG A 357 -8.93 -2.35 10.84
N LYS A 358 -9.43 -1.11 10.76
CA LYS A 358 -10.57 -0.65 11.55
C LYS A 358 -11.90 -0.82 10.80
N THR A 359 -12.92 -1.24 11.56
CA THR A 359 -14.28 -1.48 11.10
C THR A 359 -15.25 -0.63 11.93
N LYS A 360 -16.25 -0.05 11.29
CA LYS A 360 -17.33 0.67 11.95
C LYS A 360 -18.48 -0.28 12.24
N VAL A 361 -18.88 -0.39 13.50
CA VAL A 361 -20.04 -1.19 13.91
C VAL A 361 -21.31 -0.54 13.34
N VAL A 362 -22.10 -1.30 12.59
CA VAL A 362 -23.38 -0.88 12.02
C VAL A 362 -24.52 -1.32 12.95
N GLU A 363 -24.58 -2.63 13.22
CA GLU A 363 -25.56 -3.22 14.12
C GLU A 363 -24.81 -3.92 15.27
N GLU A 364 -25.27 -3.69 16.48
CA GLU A 364 -24.66 -4.24 17.69
C GLU A 364 -25.00 -5.73 17.92
N GLY A 365 -26.12 -6.21 17.35
CA GLY A 365 -26.63 -7.52 17.68
C GLY A 365 -26.84 -7.68 19.19
N ASP A 366 -26.50 -8.86 19.72
CA ASP A 366 -26.54 -9.17 21.16
C ASP A 366 -25.14 -9.07 21.79
N THR A 367 -24.18 -8.33 21.13
CA THR A 367 -22.84 -8.06 21.66
C THR A 367 -22.81 -6.84 22.59
N GLN A 368 -21.67 -6.65 23.27
CA GLN A 368 -21.45 -5.46 24.09
C GLN A 368 -20.89 -4.25 23.28
N LEU A 369 -20.81 -4.39 21.96
CA LEU A 369 -20.31 -3.32 21.08
C LEU A 369 -21.35 -2.22 20.92
N LEU A 370 -20.90 -0.97 20.83
CA LEU A 370 -21.81 0.17 20.62
C LEU A 370 -21.91 0.51 19.12
N PRO A 371 -23.13 0.69 18.57
CA PRO A 371 -23.30 1.05 17.16
C PRO A 371 -22.64 2.40 16.86
N GLY A 372 -22.01 2.51 15.68
CA GLY A 372 -21.29 3.71 15.23
C GLY A 372 -19.88 3.87 15.80
N THR A 373 -19.43 3.01 16.71
CA THR A 373 -18.03 2.99 17.18
C THR A 373 -17.11 2.37 16.15
N THR A 374 -15.85 2.80 16.17
CA THR A 374 -14.79 2.23 15.33
C THR A 374 -13.95 1.28 16.18
N VAL A 375 -13.95 0.01 15.82
CA VAL A 375 -13.24 -1.07 16.50
C VAL A 375 -12.34 -1.82 15.53
N ASP A 376 -11.46 -2.68 16.03
CA ASP A 376 -10.72 -3.58 15.17
C ASP A 376 -11.65 -4.65 14.57
N ALA A 377 -11.41 -5.02 13.31
CA ALA A 377 -12.19 -6.08 12.66
C ALA A 377 -12.19 -7.38 13.48
N ARG A 378 -11.09 -7.66 14.16
CA ARG A 378 -10.93 -8.83 15.04
C ARG A 378 -11.79 -8.77 16.30
N GLU A 379 -11.92 -7.58 16.91
CA GLU A 379 -12.76 -7.40 18.09
C GLU A 379 -14.23 -7.78 17.81
N ILE A 380 -14.69 -7.47 16.56
CA ILE A 380 -16.02 -7.91 16.10
C ILE A 380 -16.08 -9.43 15.96
N LEU A 381 -15.04 -10.05 15.36
CA LEU A 381 -14.97 -11.50 15.21
C LEU A 381 -14.93 -12.22 16.57
N GLU A 382 -14.14 -11.72 17.52
CA GLU A 382 -14.08 -12.27 18.87
C GLU A 382 -15.41 -12.13 19.62
N ALA A 383 -16.09 -10.96 19.46
CA ALA A 383 -17.39 -10.75 20.04
C ALA A 383 -18.44 -11.72 19.46
N ASN A 384 -18.41 -11.95 18.14
CA ASN A 384 -19.30 -12.89 17.48
C ASN A 384 -18.98 -14.34 17.88
N ASN A 385 -17.70 -14.72 17.99
CA ASN A 385 -17.31 -16.05 18.47
C ASN A 385 -17.83 -16.32 19.90
N ARG A 386 -17.77 -15.34 20.81
CA ARG A 386 -18.35 -15.44 22.15
C ARG A 386 -19.86 -15.63 22.10
N ILE A 387 -20.55 -14.97 21.18
CA ILE A 387 -21.99 -15.18 20.97
C ILE A 387 -22.27 -16.62 20.50
N HIS A 388 -21.49 -17.15 19.56
CA HIS A 388 -21.65 -18.54 19.10
C HIS A 388 -21.40 -19.56 20.22
N GLU A 389 -20.46 -19.27 21.11
CA GLU A 389 -20.23 -20.11 22.30
C GLU A 389 -21.45 -20.07 23.25
N LEU A 390 -21.97 -18.88 23.53
CA LEU A 390 -23.17 -18.68 24.34
C LEU A 390 -24.42 -19.34 23.70
N GLU A 391 -24.57 -19.23 22.38
CA GLU A 391 -25.65 -19.89 21.62
C GLU A 391 -25.57 -21.41 21.75
N ARG A 392 -24.37 -22.00 21.75
CA ARG A 392 -24.18 -23.47 21.98
C ARG A 392 -24.52 -23.88 23.41
N GLU A 393 -24.24 -23.01 24.40
CA GLU A 393 -24.51 -23.27 25.80
C GLU A 393 -26.00 -23.09 26.17
N THR A 394 -26.63 -22.02 25.67
CA THR A 394 -28.02 -21.63 26.03
C THR A 394 -29.06 -22.23 25.09
N GLY A 395 -28.68 -22.53 23.84
CA GLY A 395 -29.63 -23.02 22.80
C GLY A 395 -30.54 -21.93 22.24
N GLU A 396 -30.32 -20.64 22.61
CA GLU A 396 -31.04 -19.48 22.09
C GLU A 396 -30.35 -18.94 20.87
N LYS A 397 -31.08 -18.53 19.82
CA LYS A 397 -30.53 -17.85 18.66
C LYS A 397 -30.23 -16.41 19.01
N LEU A 398 -28.96 -16.07 19.03
CA LEU A 398 -28.46 -14.73 19.25
C LEU A 398 -28.09 -14.06 17.91
N ARG A 399 -28.10 -12.71 17.87
CA ARG A 399 -27.76 -11.93 16.67
C ARG A 399 -26.30 -11.50 16.73
N GLU A 400 -25.59 -11.74 15.64
CA GLU A 400 -24.21 -11.28 15.46
C GLU A 400 -24.14 -9.76 15.26
N ALA A 401 -23.01 -9.18 15.68
CA ALA A 401 -22.70 -7.79 15.32
C ALA A 401 -22.22 -7.71 13.87
N THR A 402 -22.72 -6.69 13.17
CA THR A 402 -22.28 -6.40 11.80
C THR A 402 -21.48 -5.12 11.73
N GLY A 403 -20.45 -5.10 10.89
CA GLY A 403 -19.57 -3.94 10.71
C GLY A 403 -19.21 -3.70 9.26
N THR A 404 -18.93 -2.45 8.92
CA THR A 404 -18.45 -2.04 7.61
C THR A 404 -16.98 -1.65 7.71
N THR A 405 -16.12 -2.28 6.91
CA THR A 405 -14.70 -1.96 6.85
C THR A 405 -14.49 -0.52 6.42
N MET A 406 -13.59 0.19 7.09
CA MET A 406 -13.26 1.57 6.81
C MET A 406 -11.84 1.69 6.25
N LEU A 407 -11.68 2.51 5.23
CA LEU A 407 -10.35 2.93 4.77
C LEU A 407 -9.94 4.20 5.53
N LEU A 408 -8.86 4.11 6.29
CA LEU A 408 -8.26 5.23 7.01
C LEU A 408 -6.96 5.65 6.33
N GLY A 409 -6.72 6.96 6.21
CA GLY A 409 -5.39 7.44 5.85
C GLY A 409 -4.38 7.15 6.97
N ILE A 410 -3.09 7.03 6.64
CA ILE A 410 -2.03 6.67 7.59
C ILE A 410 -2.00 7.55 8.85
N THR A 411 -2.25 8.86 8.72
CA THR A 411 -2.32 9.78 9.87
C THR A 411 -3.48 9.43 10.81
N LYS A 412 -4.67 9.15 10.25
CA LYS A 412 -5.84 8.77 11.06
C LYS A 412 -5.67 7.36 11.65
N ALA A 413 -5.09 6.44 10.89
CA ALA A 413 -4.81 5.08 11.35
C ALA A 413 -3.83 5.08 12.53
N SER A 414 -2.77 5.90 12.49
CA SER A 414 -1.82 6.05 13.60
C SER A 414 -2.45 6.61 14.89
N LEU A 415 -3.47 7.47 14.78
CA LEU A 415 -4.21 7.99 15.92
C LEU A 415 -5.30 7.03 16.43
N ALA A 416 -5.77 6.13 15.59
CA ALA A 416 -6.78 5.13 15.90
C ALA A 416 -6.19 3.82 16.45
N THR A 417 -4.90 3.76 16.79
CA THR A 417 -4.26 2.59 17.38
C THR A 417 -4.81 2.31 18.78
N ASP A 418 -4.70 1.07 19.23
CA ASP A 418 -5.19 0.64 20.54
C ASP A 418 -4.31 1.22 21.68
N SER A 419 -3.00 1.39 21.42
CA SER A 419 -2.07 2.03 22.33
C SER A 419 -2.24 3.54 22.33
N PHE A 420 -2.75 4.07 23.45
CA PHE A 420 -2.85 5.52 23.63
C PHE A 420 -1.46 6.18 23.82
N MET A 421 -0.47 5.46 24.30
CA MET A 421 0.90 5.98 24.45
C MET A 421 1.55 6.24 23.10
N SER A 422 1.40 5.31 22.16
CA SER A 422 1.87 5.45 20.78
C SER A 422 1.20 6.63 20.09
N ALA A 423 -0.13 6.69 20.14
CA ALA A 423 -0.90 7.78 19.55
C ALA A 423 -0.52 9.16 20.13
N ALA A 424 -0.37 9.26 21.45
CA ALA A 424 0.01 10.51 22.13
C ALA A 424 1.41 10.99 21.73
N SER A 425 2.33 10.07 21.44
CA SER A 425 3.70 10.44 21.03
C SER A 425 3.80 10.89 19.56
N PHE A 426 2.77 10.63 18.76
CA PHE A 426 2.72 11.01 17.36
C PHE A 426 2.23 12.45 17.17
N GLN A 427 0.97 12.71 17.45
CA GLN A 427 0.31 14.02 17.32
C GLN A 427 -0.83 14.16 18.31
N GLU A 428 -1.32 15.39 18.52
CA GLU A 428 -2.49 15.68 19.36
C GLU A 428 -2.38 15.13 20.79
N THR A 429 -1.20 15.17 21.41
CA THR A 429 -0.87 14.57 22.71
C THR A 429 -1.93 14.83 23.78
N THR A 430 -2.35 16.09 23.93
CA THR A 430 -3.32 16.48 24.97
C THR A 430 -4.68 15.83 24.74
N ARG A 431 -5.17 15.81 23.51
CA ARG A 431 -6.45 15.22 23.16
C ARG A 431 -6.47 13.71 23.41
N VAL A 432 -5.45 13.01 22.92
CA VAL A 432 -5.33 11.56 23.06
C VAL A 432 -5.26 11.16 24.52
N LEU A 433 -4.42 11.84 25.34
CA LEU A 433 -4.30 11.54 26.76
C LEU A 433 -5.58 11.85 27.53
N THR A 434 -6.28 12.94 27.19
CA THR A 434 -7.57 13.28 27.81
C THR A 434 -8.62 12.22 27.50
N ASP A 435 -8.75 11.81 26.24
CA ASP A 435 -9.69 10.77 25.82
C ASP A 435 -9.37 9.41 26.48
N ALA A 436 -8.09 9.06 26.59
CA ALA A 436 -7.66 7.83 27.26
C ALA A 436 -7.98 7.86 28.77
N ALA A 437 -7.76 9.00 29.43
CA ALA A 437 -8.08 9.17 30.85
C ALA A 437 -9.60 9.09 31.12
N ILE A 438 -10.42 9.73 30.28
CA ILE A 438 -11.88 9.70 30.41
C ILE A 438 -12.42 8.27 30.21
N LYS A 439 -11.88 7.54 29.23
CA LYS A 439 -12.31 6.17 28.91
C LYS A 439 -11.66 5.09 29.79
N GLY A 440 -10.71 5.46 30.67
CA GLY A 440 -9.97 4.50 31.50
C GLY A 440 -9.21 3.43 30.69
N LYS A 441 -8.62 3.83 29.54
CA LYS A 441 -7.93 2.88 28.66
C LYS A 441 -6.70 2.28 29.32
N THR A 442 -6.52 0.96 29.11
CA THR A 442 -5.31 0.23 29.49
C THR A 442 -4.45 -0.01 28.24
N ASP A 443 -3.14 0.21 28.34
CA ASP A 443 -2.20 -0.07 27.26
C ASP A 443 -1.48 -1.39 27.54
N HIS A 444 -1.58 -2.33 26.60
CA HIS A 444 -1.01 -3.68 26.74
C HIS A 444 0.48 -3.76 26.34
N LEU A 445 1.09 -2.63 25.89
CA LEU A 445 2.50 -2.53 25.51
C LEU A 445 2.95 -3.54 24.45
N MET A 446 2.10 -3.77 23.46
CA MET A 446 2.36 -4.75 22.38
C MET A 446 3.26 -4.21 21.26
N GLY A 447 3.31 -2.89 21.06
CA GLY A 447 4.12 -2.25 20.01
C GLY A 447 5.54 -1.93 20.49
N LEU A 448 6.35 -1.45 19.56
CA LEU A 448 7.74 -1.08 19.86
C LEU A 448 7.84 0.25 20.61
N LYS A 449 7.06 1.25 20.19
CA LYS A 449 7.17 2.63 20.65
C LYS A 449 6.78 2.80 22.12
N GLU A 450 5.74 2.11 22.56
CA GLU A 450 5.28 2.11 23.94
C GLU A 450 6.36 1.60 24.89
N ASN A 451 6.99 0.48 24.50
CA ASN A 451 8.06 -0.12 25.29
C ASN A 451 9.31 0.77 25.34
N VAL A 452 9.64 1.44 24.23
CA VAL A 452 10.75 2.44 24.20
C VAL A 452 10.46 3.61 25.14
N ILE A 453 9.22 4.13 25.16
CA ILE A 453 8.85 5.27 26.02
C ILE A 453 8.96 4.91 27.50
N ILE A 454 8.53 3.69 27.88
CA ILE A 454 8.59 3.22 29.27
C ILE A 454 9.99 2.75 29.65
N GLY A 455 10.84 2.41 28.68
CA GLY A 455 12.20 1.88 28.92
C GLY A 455 12.23 0.37 29.18
N LYS A 456 11.21 -0.37 28.69
CA LYS A 456 11.19 -1.84 28.70
C LYS A 456 11.88 -2.41 27.47
N LEU A 457 12.23 -3.70 27.52
CA LEU A 457 12.71 -4.44 26.35
C LEU A 457 11.67 -4.43 25.26
N LEU A 458 12.13 -4.36 24.01
CA LEU A 458 11.24 -4.38 22.84
C LEU A 458 10.68 -5.79 22.64
N PRO A 459 9.40 -5.94 22.27
CA PRO A 459 8.81 -7.23 21.94
C PRO A 459 9.26 -7.72 20.54
N SER A 460 10.54 -7.56 20.22
CA SER A 460 11.13 -7.92 18.94
C SER A 460 12.60 -8.32 19.11
N GLY A 461 13.11 -9.18 18.20
CA GLY A 461 14.48 -9.65 18.25
C GLY A 461 14.82 -10.30 19.60
N THR A 462 15.97 -9.93 20.16
CA THR A 462 16.47 -10.48 21.43
C THR A 462 15.68 -10.05 22.69
N GLY A 463 14.74 -9.12 22.55
CA GLY A 463 13.86 -8.70 23.65
C GLY A 463 12.61 -9.57 23.82
N MET A 464 12.43 -10.57 22.98
CA MET A 464 11.31 -11.52 23.10
C MET A 464 11.50 -12.48 24.28
N LYS A 465 10.39 -12.91 24.86
CA LYS A 465 10.38 -13.84 26.01
C LYS A 465 11.13 -15.15 25.74
N CYS A 466 11.09 -15.65 24.50
CA CYS A 466 11.81 -16.88 24.11
C CYS A 466 13.34 -16.78 24.29
N TYR A 467 13.90 -15.57 24.29
CA TYR A 467 15.35 -15.36 24.53
C TYR A 467 15.68 -15.08 25.99
N SER A 468 14.71 -14.71 26.83
CA SER A 468 14.93 -14.52 28.26
C SER A 468 15.08 -15.84 29.04
N ASP A 469 14.53 -16.92 28.47
CA ASP A 469 14.54 -18.25 29.11
C ASP A 469 15.68 -19.15 28.61
N VAL A 470 16.67 -18.57 27.90
CA VAL A 470 17.82 -19.30 27.35
C VAL A 470 18.94 -19.41 28.40
N GLU A 471 19.28 -20.61 28.81
CA GLU A 471 20.45 -20.90 29.63
C GLU A 471 21.68 -21.13 28.75
N ILE A 472 22.77 -20.42 29.05
CA ILE A 472 24.01 -20.54 28.28
C ILE A 472 24.97 -21.47 29.05
N TYR A 473 25.31 -22.60 28.42
CA TYR A 473 26.31 -23.51 28.93
C TYR A 473 27.63 -23.31 28.19
N SER A 474 28.74 -23.11 28.91
CA SER A 474 30.05 -23.08 28.31
C SER A 474 30.54 -24.53 28.07
N THR A 475 30.87 -24.89 26.80
CA THR A 475 31.36 -26.23 26.41
C THR A 475 32.82 -26.48 26.79
N GLY A 476 33.41 -25.79 27.77
CA GLY A 476 34.86 -25.80 27.98
C GLY A 476 35.38 -25.96 29.40
N SER A 477 34.58 -26.16 30.43
CA SER A 477 34.98 -26.52 31.79
C SER A 477 33.76 -26.69 32.67
N GLU A 478 33.80 -27.71 33.49
CA GLU A 478 32.86 -28.06 34.54
C GLU A 478 31.96 -26.93 35.08
N GLU A 479 30.63 -27.15 34.95
CA GLU A 479 29.53 -26.57 35.70
C GLU A 479 29.77 -25.24 36.45
N GLU A 480 29.78 -24.11 35.75
CA GLU A 480 29.38 -22.84 36.31
C GLU A 480 28.23 -22.26 35.51
N THR A 481 27.01 -22.48 35.98
CA THR A 481 25.83 -21.77 35.57
C THR A 481 25.96 -20.31 36.01
N LEU A 482 26.16 -19.40 35.07
CA LEU A 482 26.05 -17.96 35.36
C LEU A 482 24.56 -17.58 35.25
N PRO A 483 23.89 -17.29 36.35
CA PRO A 483 22.54 -16.76 36.28
C PRO A 483 22.62 -15.35 35.69
N LEU A 484 21.97 -15.15 34.53
CA LEU A 484 21.69 -13.79 34.06
C LEU A 484 20.81 -13.12 35.09
N GLY A 485 21.39 -12.13 35.77
CA GLY A 485 20.80 -11.46 36.90
C GLY A 485 19.41 -10.91 36.58
N GLU A 486 18.51 -11.13 37.52
CA GLU A 486 17.25 -10.42 37.64
C GLU A 486 17.54 -8.91 37.64
N THR A 487 17.12 -8.23 36.61
CA THR A 487 17.01 -6.76 36.66
C THR A 487 15.62 -6.43 37.15
N ASP A 488 15.55 -5.92 38.37
CA ASP A 488 14.36 -5.28 38.97
C ASP A 488 13.74 -4.20 38.08
#